data_3e2867991a6194614937c62f359b6db7
#
_entry.id   3e2867991a6194614937c62f359b6db7
#
_cell.length_a   1.000
_cell.length_b   1.000
_cell.length_c   1.000
_cell.angle_alpha   90.00
_cell.angle_beta   90.00
_cell.angle_gamma   90.00
#
_symmetry.space_group_name_H-M   'P 1'
#
loop_
_entity.id
_entity.type
_entity.pdbx_description
1 polymer ?
#
loop_
_entity_poly.entity_id
_entity_poly.type
_entity_poly.pdbx_seq_one_letter_code
_entity_poly.pdbx_strand_id
1 'polypeptide(L)'
;DYPQELKDRIAVIGAENALNVNDDIAAQNFIDILKSGSADRLRNRKAQIDYLAAKKQELQGYPRNAIRAYREIALSRDQKYSSLARYDNAVLSQQINALSLNEAIGELEKLRFAWTEPKFKWELLNRLADFYVKNADYYNALKTLKETLPMATPDQRRTLLAKMVQWFEDIYINNQADNSLSAVKSLALYQDFEWLAARSKHQNEIIQKLADRLVAVDLLPRADKLLTTLLKKNDVSKTDRAKIGARLAVIYLFERKSPEALEILNATEYDNLPFEVEAHRRVIRARTMANLGQTDEALKLLNDDYSKNATLLKAEIFWN
;
A
#
# COMPACT_ATOMS: atom_id res chain seq x y z
N ASP A 1 -40.56 -36.92 3.38
CA ASP A 1 -40.48 -35.61 2.68
C ASP A 1 -39.92 -34.56 3.62
N TYR A 2 -38.85 -33.91 3.21
CA TYR A 2 -38.22 -32.87 4.03
C TYR A 2 -39.12 -31.62 4.02
N PRO A 3 -39.16 -30.85 5.16
CA PRO A 3 -39.86 -29.57 5.19
C PRO A 3 -39.37 -28.62 4.09
N GLN A 4 -40.28 -27.85 3.53
CA GLN A 4 -39.96 -26.97 2.39
C GLN A 4 -38.85 -25.95 2.69
N GLU A 5 -38.81 -25.43 3.91
CA GLU A 5 -37.73 -24.50 4.34
C GLU A 5 -36.33 -25.14 4.28
N LEU A 6 -36.23 -26.42 4.60
CA LEU A 6 -34.98 -27.18 4.51
C LEU A 6 -34.58 -27.39 3.04
N LYS A 7 -35.53 -27.75 2.18
CA LYS A 7 -35.28 -27.86 0.72
C LYS A 7 -34.78 -26.56 0.14
N ASP A 8 -35.35 -25.44 0.58
CA ASP A 8 -34.92 -24.10 0.14
C ASP A 8 -33.52 -23.72 0.62
N ARG A 9 -33.21 -24.02 1.88
CA ARG A 9 -31.84 -23.75 2.42
C ARG A 9 -30.80 -24.58 1.68
N ILE A 10 -31.10 -25.85 1.41
CA ILE A 10 -30.23 -26.75 0.63
C ILE A 10 -30.05 -26.20 -0.79
N ALA A 11 -31.15 -25.77 -1.43
CA ALA A 11 -31.08 -25.23 -2.78
C ALA A 11 -30.27 -23.93 -2.88
N VAL A 12 -30.35 -23.05 -1.88
CA VAL A 12 -29.51 -21.84 -1.81
C VAL A 12 -28.04 -22.22 -1.69
N ILE A 13 -27.69 -23.06 -0.73
CA ILE A 13 -26.31 -23.52 -0.53
C ILE A 13 -25.79 -24.25 -1.77
N GLY A 14 -26.66 -25.09 -2.39
CA GLY A 14 -26.32 -25.78 -3.63
C GLY A 14 -26.06 -24.83 -4.78
N ALA A 15 -26.89 -23.78 -4.95
CA ALA A 15 -26.70 -22.77 -5.98
C ALA A 15 -25.42 -21.98 -5.75
N GLU A 16 -25.18 -21.51 -4.51
CA GLU A 16 -23.95 -20.77 -4.15
C GLU A 16 -22.69 -21.62 -4.40
N ASN A 17 -22.69 -22.90 -4.02
CA ASN A 17 -21.58 -23.80 -4.27
C ASN A 17 -21.37 -24.08 -5.76
N ALA A 18 -22.43 -24.34 -6.52
CA ALA A 18 -22.35 -24.54 -7.96
C ALA A 18 -21.77 -23.31 -8.68
N LEU A 19 -22.20 -22.10 -8.29
CA LEU A 19 -21.65 -20.84 -8.79
C LEU A 19 -20.16 -20.67 -8.45
N ASN A 20 -19.74 -21.07 -7.25
CA ASN A 20 -18.33 -20.98 -6.82
C ASN A 20 -17.39 -21.91 -7.62
N VAL A 21 -17.90 -23.03 -8.14
CA VAL A 21 -17.15 -23.98 -8.98
C VAL A 21 -17.44 -23.81 -10.48
N ASN A 22 -18.13 -22.75 -10.87
CA ASN A 22 -18.54 -22.44 -12.25
C ASN A 22 -19.42 -23.53 -12.90
N ASP A 23 -20.21 -24.26 -12.12
CA ASP A 23 -21.22 -25.23 -12.63
C ASP A 23 -22.56 -24.51 -12.82
N ASP A 24 -22.72 -23.94 -14.01
CA ASP A 24 -23.92 -23.17 -14.34
C ASP A 24 -25.17 -24.04 -14.53
N ILE A 25 -25.00 -25.35 -14.87
CA ILE A 25 -26.13 -26.31 -14.99
C ILE A 25 -26.66 -26.65 -13.61
N ALA A 26 -25.81 -27.04 -12.68
CA ALA A 26 -26.19 -27.30 -11.31
C ALA A 26 -26.77 -26.03 -10.63
N ALA A 27 -26.17 -24.86 -10.86
CA ALA A 27 -26.70 -23.60 -10.37
C ALA A 27 -28.12 -23.32 -10.88
N GLN A 28 -28.39 -23.57 -12.18
CA GLN A 28 -29.74 -23.40 -12.74
C GLN A 28 -30.74 -24.34 -12.08
N ASN A 29 -30.41 -25.63 -11.92
CA ASN A 29 -31.30 -26.61 -11.29
C ASN A 29 -31.70 -26.18 -9.88
N PHE A 30 -30.76 -25.70 -9.07
CA PHE A 30 -31.03 -25.19 -7.72
C PHE A 30 -31.87 -23.90 -7.74
N ILE A 31 -31.60 -22.98 -8.68
CA ILE A 31 -32.41 -21.77 -8.86
C ILE A 31 -33.86 -22.14 -9.26
N ASP A 32 -34.05 -23.14 -10.10
CA ASP A 32 -35.40 -23.59 -10.50
C ASP A 32 -36.18 -24.26 -9.35
N ILE A 33 -35.46 -24.98 -8.46
CA ILE A 33 -36.05 -25.45 -7.20
C ILE A 33 -36.53 -24.28 -6.35
N LEU A 34 -35.73 -23.20 -6.24
CA LEU A 34 -36.12 -22.01 -5.49
C LEU A 34 -37.31 -21.26 -6.13
N LYS A 35 -37.43 -21.28 -7.46
CA LYS A 35 -38.53 -20.68 -8.20
C LYS A 35 -39.83 -21.50 -8.13
N SER A 36 -39.77 -22.77 -7.74
CA SER A 36 -40.95 -23.61 -7.56
C SER A 36 -41.60 -23.29 -6.22
N GLY A 37 -42.93 -22.99 -6.20
CA GLY A 37 -43.64 -22.76 -4.95
C GLY A 37 -44.75 -21.73 -5.04
N SER A 38 -45.35 -21.38 -3.88
CA SER A 38 -46.46 -20.42 -3.80
C SER A 38 -45.96 -18.98 -4.11
N ALA A 39 -46.88 -18.14 -4.59
CA ALA A 39 -46.57 -16.74 -4.92
C ALA A 39 -46.01 -15.95 -3.74
N ASP A 40 -46.50 -16.19 -2.53
CA ASP A 40 -46.01 -15.51 -1.31
C ASP A 40 -44.56 -15.92 -0.97
N ARG A 41 -44.25 -17.20 -1.13
CA ARG A 41 -42.88 -17.69 -0.94
C ARG A 41 -41.92 -17.10 -1.96
N LEU A 42 -42.29 -17.03 -3.20
CA LEU A 42 -41.48 -16.41 -4.26
C LEU A 42 -41.27 -14.92 -4.00
N ARG A 43 -42.26 -14.20 -3.52
CA ARG A 43 -42.19 -12.80 -3.17
C ARG A 43 -41.17 -12.54 -2.06
N ASN A 44 -41.20 -13.38 -1.02
CA ASN A 44 -40.28 -13.26 0.12
C ASN A 44 -38.82 -13.58 -0.22
N ARG A 45 -38.58 -14.37 -1.26
CA ARG A 45 -37.24 -14.80 -1.71
C ARG A 45 -36.78 -14.14 -3.01
N LYS A 46 -37.57 -13.23 -3.54
CA LYS A 46 -37.32 -12.63 -4.86
C LYS A 46 -35.89 -12.10 -4.97
N ALA A 47 -35.42 -11.27 -4.02
CA ALA A 47 -34.10 -10.70 -4.04
C ALA A 47 -32.97 -11.76 -4.03
N GLN A 48 -33.16 -12.86 -3.29
CA GLN A 48 -32.24 -13.98 -3.23
C GLN A 48 -32.15 -14.71 -4.58
N ILE A 49 -33.30 -15.06 -5.14
CA ILE A 49 -33.39 -15.79 -6.43
C ILE A 49 -32.80 -14.92 -7.56
N ASP A 50 -33.17 -13.65 -7.61
CA ASP A 50 -32.70 -12.72 -8.63
C ASP A 50 -31.18 -12.51 -8.51
N TYR A 51 -30.64 -12.45 -7.27
CA TYR A 51 -29.21 -12.34 -7.04
C TYR A 51 -28.44 -13.56 -7.55
N LEU A 52 -28.88 -14.78 -7.24
CA LEU A 52 -28.26 -16.01 -7.73
C LEU A 52 -28.31 -16.10 -9.27
N ALA A 53 -29.42 -15.67 -9.87
CA ALA A 53 -29.55 -15.60 -11.32
C ALA A 53 -28.60 -14.57 -11.94
N ALA A 54 -28.42 -13.41 -11.29
CA ALA A 54 -27.49 -12.38 -11.74
C ALA A 54 -26.03 -12.86 -11.65
N LYS A 55 -25.66 -13.56 -10.55
CA LYS A 55 -24.32 -14.19 -10.42
C LYS A 55 -24.07 -15.21 -11.53
N LYS A 56 -25.07 -16.02 -11.87
CA LYS A 56 -24.98 -16.95 -12.99
C LYS A 56 -24.72 -16.23 -14.32
N GLN A 57 -25.42 -15.12 -14.60
CA GLN A 57 -25.20 -14.33 -15.81
C GLN A 57 -23.78 -13.75 -15.86
N GLU A 58 -23.26 -13.29 -14.73
CA GLU A 58 -21.88 -12.82 -14.61
C GLU A 58 -20.89 -13.92 -15.00
N LEU A 59 -21.04 -15.13 -14.44
CA LEU A 59 -20.15 -16.27 -14.72
C LEU A 59 -20.24 -16.76 -16.18
N GLN A 60 -21.42 -16.64 -16.80
CA GLN A 60 -21.62 -16.97 -18.21
C GLN A 60 -21.03 -15.93 -19.18
N GLY A 61 -20.41 -14.86 -18.68
CA GLY A 61 -19.83 -13.81 -19.52
C GLY A 61 -20.82 -12.79 -20.05
N TYR A 62 -21.97 -12.61 -19.35
CA TYR A 62 -22.96 -11.58 -19.66
C TYR A 62 -22.93 -10.42 -18.63
N PRO A 63 -21.80 -9.69 -18.47
CA PRO A 63 -21.62 -8.72 -17.39
C PRO A 63 -22.63 -7.58 -17.44
N ARG A 64 -23.04 -7.13 -18.63
CA ARG A 64 -24.03 -6.05 -18.77
C ARG A 64 -25.42 -6.46 -18.28
N ASN A 65 -25.81 -7.72 -18.48
CA ASN A 65 -27.08 -8.25 -17.99
C ASN A 65 -27.03 -8.39 -16.46
N ALA A 66 -25.93 -8.94 -15.93
CA ALA A 66 -25.70 -9.05 -14.49
C ALA A 66 -25.74 -7.67 -13.80
N ILE A 67 -25.08 -6.66 -14.34
CA ILE A 67 -25.09 -5.28 -13.83
C ILE A 67 -26.52 -4.72 -13.78
N ARG A 68 -27.33 -4.94 -14.82
CA ARG A 68 -28.74 -4.50 -14.82
C ARG A 68 -29.53 -5.16 -13.70
N ALA A 69 -29.39 -6.47 -13.57
CA ALA A 69 -30.05 -7.23 -12.50
C ALA A 69 -29.58 -6.76 -11.11
N TYR A 70 -28.27 -6.59 -10.89
CA TYR A 70 -27.74 -6.09 -9.62
C TYR A 70 -28.29 -4.70 -9.25
N ARG A 71 -28.46 -3.79 -10.22
CA ARG A 71 -29.05 -2.46 -9.96
C ARG A 71 -30.51 -2.57 -9.49
N GLU A 72 -31.27 -3.47 -10.05
CA GLU A 72 -32.67 -3.72 -9.62
C GLU A 72 -32.70 -4.32 -8.20
N ILE A 73 -31.86 -5.31 -7.92
CA ILE A 73 -31.77 -5.97 -6.60
C ILE A 73 -31.29 -4.99 -5.54
N ALA A 74 -30.40 -4.05 -5.89
CA ALA A 74 -29.88 -3.01 -5.00
C ALA A 74 -30.99 -2.11 -4.42
N LEU A 75 -32.15 -2.02 -5.07
CA LEU A 75 -33.34 -1.27 -4.62
C LEU A 75 -34.26 -2.11 -3.73
N SER A 76 -33.97 -3.39 -3.52
CA SER A 76 -34.81 -4.28 -2.70
C SER A 76 -34.75 -3.88 -1.23
N ARG A 77 -35.81 -4.29 -0.46
CA ARG A 77 -35.85 -4.12 1.01
C ARG A 77 -35.00 -5.15 1.75
N ASP A 78 -34.53 -6.19 1.06
CA ASP A 78 -33.65 -7.21 1.63
C ASP A 78 -32.24 -6.64 1.78
N GLN A 79 -31.85 -6.32 3.01
CA GLN A 79 -30.56 -5.69 3.33
C GLN A 79 -29.36 -6.54 2.87
N LYS A 80 -29.44 -7.87 3.01
CA LYS A 80 -28.39 -8.79 2.60
C LYS A 80 -28.15 -8.71 1.09
N TYR A 81 -29.21 -9.02 0.31
CA TYR A 81 -29.07 -9.10 -1.15
C TYR A 81 -28.94 -7.74 -1.82
N SER A 82 -29.51 -6.69 -1.24
CA SER A 82 -29.25 -5.30 -1.66
C SER A 82 -27.78 -4.93 -1.50
N SER A 83 -27.15 -5.28 -0.36
CA SER A 83 -25.73 -4.98 -0.12
C SER A 83 -24.79 -5.80 -1.01
N LEU A 84 -25.06 -7.10 -1.16
CA LEU A 84 -24.32 -7.98 -2.08
C LEU A 84 -24.41 -7.48 -3.53
N ALA A 85 -25.61 -7.14 -3.99
CA ALA A 85 -25.83 -6.65 -5.35
C ALA A 85 -25.13 -5.30 -5.61
N ARG A 86 -25.12 -4.38 -4.64
CA ARG A 86 -24.35 -3.11 -4.74
C ARG A 86 -22.85 -3.37 -4.84
N TYR A 87 -22.34 -4.29 -4.03
CA TYR A 87 -20.94 -4.68 -4.07
C TYR A 87 -20.56 -5.26 -5.43
N ASP A 88 -21.28 -6.28 -5.90
CA ASP A 88 -21.00 -6.93 -7.19
C ASP A 88 -21.18 -5.96 -8.36
N ASN A 89 -22.21 -5.11 -8.33
CA ASN A 89 -22.40 -4.06 -9.33
C ASN A 89 -21.20 -3.11 -9.41
N ALA A 90 -20.69 -2.64 -8.28
CA ALA A 90 -19.55 -1.72 -8.26
C ALA A 90 -18.26 -2.40 -8.80
N VAL A 91 -18.00 -3.64 -8.35
CA VAL A 91 -16.82 -4.41 -8.76
C VAL A 91 -16.90 -4.75 -10.25
N LEU A 92 -18.02 -5.32 -10.72
CA LEU A 92 -18.17 -5.74 -12.11
C LEU A 92 -18.21 -4.54 -13.07
N SER A 93 -18.89 -3.45 -12.71
CA SER A 93 -18.91 -2.22 -13.50
C SER A 93 -17.53 -1.61 -13.66
N GLN A 94 -16.69 -1.64 -12.62
CA GLN A 94 -15.30 -1.20 -12.71
C GLN A 94 -14.47 -2.13 -13.61
N GLN A 95 -14.66 -3.45 -13.53
CA GLN A 95 -13.93 -4.43 -14.35
C GLN A 95 -14.18 -4.25 -15.85
N ILE A 96 -15.40 -3.88 -16.24
CA ILE A 96 -15.73 -3.62 -17.66
C ILE A 96 -15.62 -2.14 -18.05
N ASN A 97 -15.00 -1.31 -17.21
CA ASN A 97 -14.84 0.14 -17.38
C ASN A 97 -16.17 0.91 -17.54
N ALA A 98 -17.27 0.39 -16.98
CA ALA A 98 -18.56 1.09 -16.92
C ALA A 98 -18.67 2.05 -15.71
N LEU A 99 -17.78 1.92 -14.73
CA LEU A 99 -17.51 2.85 -13.65
C LEU A 99 -16.01 3.14 -13.62
N SER A 100 -15.65 4.38 -13.34
CA SER A 100 -14.27 4.74 -12.98
C SER A 100 -13.90 4.12 -11.63
N LEU A 101 -12.61 4.01 -11.38
CA LEU A 101 -12.10 3.47 -10.11
C LEU A 101 -12.56 4.32 -8.91
N ASN A 102 -12.57 5.65 -9.03
CA ASN A 102 -13.04 6.56 -7.99
C ASN A 102 -14.54 6.37 -7.67
N GLU A 103 -15.37 6.22 -8.71
CA GLU A 103 -16.79 5.95 -8.52
C GLU A 103 -17.01 4.60 -7.84
N ALA A 104 -16.28 3.55 -8.24
CA ALA A 104 -16.37 2.23 -7.63
C ALA A 104 -15.94 2.27 -6.15
N ILE A 105 -14.85 2.98 -5.81
CA ILE A 105 -14.45 3.23 -4.41
C ILE A 105 -15.59 3.91 -3.66
N GLY A 106 -16.19 4.96 -4.21
CA GLY A 106 -17.29 5.69 -3.59
C GLY A 106 -18.52 4.80 -3.31
N GLU A 107 -18.86 3.89 -4.23
CA GLU A 107 -19.95 2.94 -4.02
C GLU A 107 -19.62 1.90 -2.94
N LEU A 108 -18.39 1.37 -2.91
CA LEU A 108 -17.96 0.42 -1.88
C LEU A 108 -17.88 1.07 -0.49
N GLU A 109 -17.45 2.33 -0.39
CA GLU A 109 -17.42 3.08 0.89
C GLU A 109 -18.81 3.21 1.52
N LYS A 110 -19.86 3.43 0.71
CA LYS A 110 -21.25 3.48 1.20
C LYS A 110 -21.69 2.16 1.85
N LEU A 111 -21.03 1.05 1.51
CA LEU A 111 -21.35 -0.27 2.04
C LEU A 111 -20.67 -0.59 3.37
N ARG A 112 -19.68 0.19 3.82
CA ARG A 112 -18.92 -0.08 5.06
C ARG A 112 -19.81 -0.33 6.29
N PHE A 113 -20.96 0.33 6.33
CA PHE A 113 -21.90 0.29 7.45
C PHE A 113 -23.27 -0.24 7.05
N ALA A 114 -23.48 -0.59 5.78
CA ALA A 114 -24.78 -1.01 5.27
C ALA A 114 -25.18 -2.40 5.77
N TRP A 115 -24.23 -3.31 5.88
CA TRP A 115 -24.45 -4.68 6.34
C TRP A 115 -23.18 -5.21 7.03
N THR A 116 -23.32 -5.72 8.26
CA THR A 116 -22.21 -6.02 9.16
C THR A 116 -21.85 -7.50 9.27
N GLU A 117 -22.34 -8.35 8.37
CA GLU A 117 -21.99 -9.76 8.36
C GLU A 117 -20.47 -9.92 8.15
N PRO A 118 -19.76 -10.69 9.01
CA PRO A 118 -18.30 -10.71 9.03
C PRO A 118 -17.64 -11.12 7.72
N LYS A 119 -18.20 -12.11 7.02
CA LYS A 119 -17.67 -12.58 5.73
C LYS A 119 -17.76 -11.49 4.66
N PHE A 120 -18.92 -10.83 4.55
CA PHE A 120 -19.12 -9.75 3.60
C PHE A 120 -18.19 -8.56 3.91
N LYS A 121 -18.12 -8.19 5.18
CA LYS A 121 -17.25 -7.08 5.62
C LYS A 121 -15.78 -7.35 5.31
N TRP A 122 -15.33 -8.59 5.50
CA TRP A 122 -13.99 -9.03 5.11
C TRP A 122 -13.74 -8.86 3.61
N GLU A 123 -14.64 -9.35 2.76
CA GLU A 123 -14.54 -9.26 1.31
C GLU A 123 -14.57 -7.80 0.83
N LEU A 124 -15.51 -7.01 1.34
CA LEU A 124 -15.66 -5.60 1.04
C LEU A 124 -14.38 -4.80 1.35
N LEU A 125 -13.86 -4.91 2.57
CA LEU A 125 -12.70 -4.12 2.99
C LEU A 125 -11.43 -4.53 2.24
N ASN A 126 -11.24 -5.82 1.95
CA ASN A 126 -10.12 -6.26 1.13
C ASN A 126 -10.21 -5.72 -0.30
N ARG A 127 -11.40 -5.79 -0.93
CA ARG A 127 -11.61 -5.26 -2.27
C ARG A 127 -11.41 -3.75 -2.33
N LEU A 128 -11.92 -3.05 -1.34
CA LEU A 128 -11.79 -1.61 -1.22
C LEU A 128 -10.32 -1.19 -1.07
N ALA A 129 -9.55 -1.92 -0.26
CA ALA A 129 -8.12 -1.66 -0.12
C ALA A 129 -7.36 -1.88 -1.44
N ASP A 130 -7.69 -2.94 -2.20
CA ASP A 130 -7.11 -3.18 -3.52
C ASP A 130 -7.45 -2.06 -4.51
N PHE A 131 -8.66 -1.52 -4.45
CA PHE A 131 -9.06 -0.39 -5.28
C PHE A 131 -8.33 0.90 -4.89
N TYR A 132 -8.12 1.14 -3.60
CA TYR A 132 -7.31 2.26 -3.13
C TYR A 132 -5.87 2.20 -3.64
N VAL A 133 -5.21 1.01 -3.60
CA VAL A 133 -3.86 0.85 -4.17
C VAL A 133 -3.84 1.11 -5.67
N LYS A 134 -4.80 0.57 -6.43
CA LYS A 134 -4.93 0.84 -7.87
C LYS A 134 -5.11 2.33 -8.18
N ASN A 135 -5.72 3.06 -7.24
CA ASN A 135 -5.91 4.51 -7.31
C ASN A 135 -4.74 5.32 -6.73
N ALA A 136 -3.62 4.66 -6.42
CA ALA A 136 -2.45 5.23 -5.75
C ALA A 136 -2.74 5.89 -4.37
N ASP A 137 -3.87 5.56 -3.74
CA ASP A 137 -4.23 5.99 -2.40
C ASP A 137 -3.78 4.97 -1.35
N TYR A 138 -2.48 4.90 -1.16
CA TYR A 138 -1.84 3.93 -0.26
C TYR A 138 -2.22 4.13 1.20
N TYR A 139 -2.47 5.37 1.61
CA TYR A 139 -2.86 5.66 2.99
C TYR A 139 -4.21 5.01 3.34
N ASN A 140 -5.24 5.25 2.54
CA ASN A 140 -6.55 4.65 2.75
C ASN A 140 -6.53 3.13 2.52
N ALA A 141 -5.69 2.62 1.62
CA ALA A 141 -5.48 1.19 1.44
C ALA A 141 -4.98 0.52 2.73
N LEU A 142 -3.88 1.01 3.29
CA LEU A 142 -3.29 0.47 4.52
C LEU A 142 -4.22 0.65 5.73
N LYS A 143 -4.90 1.80 5.84
CA LYS A 143 -5.90 2.06 6.87
C LYS A 143 -7.05 1.05 6.81
N THR A 144 -7.56 0.79 5.62
CA THR A 144 -8.65 -0.17 5.39
C THR A 144 -8.22 -1.60 5.76
N LEU A 145 -7.01 -2.04 5.36
CA LEU A 145 -6.50 -3.35 5.76
C LEU A 145 -6.25 -3.44 7.27
N LYS A 146 -5.80 -2.37 7.92
CA LYS A 146 -5.64 -2.33 9.38
C LYS A 146 -6.96 -2.59 10.10
N GLU A 147 -8.08 -2.11 9.56
CA GLU A 147 -9.42 -2.37 10.10
C GLU A 147 -9.86 -3.83 9.94
N THR A 148 -9.30 -4.58 9.00
CA THR A 148 -9.63 -6.01 8.81
C THR A 148 -8.84 -6.94 9.74
N LEU A 149 -7.69 -6.50 10.28
CA LEU A 149 -6.82 -7.33 11.12
C LEU A 149 -7.52 -7.99 12.33
N PRO A 150 -8.42 -7.31 13.07
CA PRO A 150 -9.14 -7.91 14.20
C PRO A 150 -10.08 -9.05 13.80
N MET A 151 -10.57 -9.06 12.55
CA MET A 151 -11.52 -10.06 12.04
C MET A 151 -10.83 -11.26 11.40
N ALA A 152 -9.51 -11.16 11.17
CA ALA A 152 -8.73 -12.15 10.45
C ALA A 152 -8.44 -13.39 11.30
N THR A 153 -8.58 -14.58 10.71
CA THR A 153 -7.99 -15.82 11.27
C THR A 153 -6.46 -15.69 11.31
N PRO A 154 -5.74 -16.54 12.07
CA PRO A 154 -4.28 -16.48 12.12
C PRO A 154 -3.60 -16.53 10.75
N ASP A 155 -4.07 -17.38 9.84
CA ASP A 155 -3.50 -17.51 8.50
C ASP A 155 -3.84 -16.31 7.60
N GLN A 156 -5.09 -15.83 7.64
CA GLN A 156 -5.51 -14.61 6.97
C GLN A 156 -4.72 -13.40 7.47
N ARG A 157 -4.49 -13.30 8.77
CA ARG A 157 -3.69 -12.22 9.37
C ARG A 157 -2.25 -12.23 8.86
N ARG A 158 -1.63 -13.41 8.74
CA ARG A 158 -0.27 -13.54 8.18
C ARG A 158 -0.20 -13.03 6.76
N THR A 159 -1.12 -13.47 5.91
CA THR A 159 -1.23 -13.04 4.50
C THR A 159 -1.48 -11.53 4.39
N LEU A 160 -2.38 -11.01 5.22
CA LEU A 160 -2.74 -9.60 5.23
C LEU A 160 -1.55 -8.72 5.65
N LEU A 161 -0.83 -9.12 6.70
CA LEU A 161 0.37 -8.40 7.15
C LEU A 161 1.47 -8.42 6.09
N ALA A 162 1.71 -9.56 5.43
CA ALA A 162 2.66 -9.65 4.33
C ALA A 162 2.30 -8.69 3.18
N LYS A 163 1.03 -8.64 2.81
CA LYS A 163 0.49 -7.72 1.79
C LYS A 163 0.69 -6.24 2.19
N MET A 164 0.41 -5.90 3.45
CA MET A 164 0.61 -4.55 3.98
C MET A 164 2.08 -4.14 3.98
N VAL A 165 2.98 -5.04 4.39
CA VAL A 165 4.43 -4.79 4.36
C VAL A 165 4.89 -4.56 2.92
N GLN A 166 4.45 -5.39 1.98
CA GLN A 166 4.79 -5.22 0.56
C GLN A 166 4.34 -3.87 0.02
N TRP A 167 3.09 -3.46 0.24
CA TRP A 167 2.60 -2.15 -0.20
C TRP A 167 3.38 -1.00 0.44
N PHE A 168 3.77 -1.17 1.71
CA PHE A 168 4.60 -0.18 2.41
C PHE A 168 6.01 -0.08 1.80
N GLU A 169 6.63 -1.20 1.43
CA GLU A 169 7.91 -1.24 0.72
C GLU A 169 7.80 -0.61 -0.68
N ASP A 170 6.73 -0.90 -1.41
CA ASP A 170 6.49 -0.35 -2.75
C ASP A 170 6.44 1.19 -2.75
N ILE A 171 5.89 1.79 -1.69
CA ILE A 171 5.83 3.25 -1.52
C ILE A 171 7.24 3.88 -1.41
N TYR A 172 8.13 3.26 -0.63
CA TYR A 172 9.39 3.89 -0.27
C TYR A 172 10.58 3.40 -1.09
N ILE A 173 10.59 2.11 -1.48
CA ILE A 173 11.73 1.48 -2.16
C ILE A 173 11.53 1.49 -3.67
N ASN A 174 10.36 1.04 -4.15
CA ASN A 174 10.09 0.88 -5.57
C ASN A 174 9.60 2.16 -6.25
N ASN A 175 9.54 3.27 -5.49
CA ASN A 175 9.15 4.59 -5.98
C ASN A 175 7.78 4.62 -6.69
N GLN A 176 6.91 3.64 -6.46
CA GLN A 176 5.58 3.59 -7.09
C GLN A 176 4.70 4.78 -6.70
N ALA A 177 5.01 5.42 -5.58
CA ALA A 177 4.28 6.59 -5.08
C ALA A 177 4.98 7.94 -5.34
N ASP A 178 6.10 7.99 -6.03
CA ASP A 178 6.90 9.23 -6.20
C ASP A 178 6.11 10.40 -6.77
N ASN A 179 5.17 10.14 -7.68
CA ASN A 179 4.35 11.18 -8.30
C ASN A 179 3.02 11.45 -7.57
N SER A 180 2.59 10.59 -6.64
CA SER A 180 1.29 10.68 -5.97
C SER A 180 1.37 11.08 -4.51
N LEU A 181 2.53 10.93 -3.86
CA LEU A 181 2.68 11.14 -2.44
C LEU A 181 3.76 12.20 -2.14
N SER A 182 3.33 13.39 -1.69
CA SER A 182 4.27 14.43 -1.25
C SER A 182 5.12 13.94 -0.06
N ALA A 183 6.30 14.55 0.14
CA ALA A 183 7.20 14.20 1.24
C ALA A 183 6.51 14.29 2.62
N VAL A 184 5.64 15.29 2.83
CA VAL A 184 4.86 15.44 4.07
C VAL A 184 3.85 14.30 4.25
N LYS A 185 3.13 13.93 3.19
CA LYS A 185 2.20 12.78 3.22
C LYS A 185 2.94 11.47 3.43
N SER A 186 4.12 11.29 2.82
CA SER A 186 4.99 10.13 3.04
C SER A 186 5.43 10.03 4.49
N LEU A 187 5.81 11.16 5.12
CA LEU A 187 6.17 11.17 6.54
C LEU A 187 4.98 10.81 7.44
N ALA A 188 3.80 11.38 7.19
CA ALA A 188 2.58 11.06 7.94
C ALA A 188 2.22 9.57 7.81
N LEU A 189 2.27 9.03 6.61
CA LEU A 189 2.04 7.61 6.36
C LEU A 189 3.08 6.74 7.10
N TYR A 190 4.36 7.13 7.09
CA TYR A 190 5.39 6.42 7.86
C TYR A 190 5.06 6.42 9.36
N GLN A 191 4.68 7.55 9.93
CA GLN A 191 4.37 7.68 11.35
C GLN A 191 3.17 6.81 11.76
N ASP A 192 2.10 6.75 10.95
CA ASP A 192 0.90 5.98 11.23
C ASP A 192 1.10 4.46 11.08
N PHE A 193 2.10 4.05 10.27
CA PHE A 193 2.38 2.66 9.92
C PHE A 193 3.85 2.24 10.17
N GLU A 194 4.58 2.93 11.05
CA GLU A 194 5.98 2.62 11.41
C GLU A 194 6.16 1.15 11.83
N TRP A 195 5.17 0.56 12.44
CA TRP A 195 5.16 -0.84 12.83
C TRP A 195 5.26 -1.82 11.63
N LEU A 196 4.93 -1.39 10.40
CA LEU A 196 5.17 -2.15 9.16
C LEU A 196 6.66 -2.09 8.77
N ALA A 197 7.29 -0.91 8.91
CA ALA A 197 8.72 -0.78 8.68
C ALA A 197 9.52 -1.73 9.57
N ALA A 198 9.15 -1.88 10.85
CA ALA A 198 9.78 -2.81 11.77
C ALA A 198 9.63 -4.30 11.37
N ARG A 199 8.72 -4.64 10.48
CA ARG A 199 8.50 -5.98 9.91
C ARG A 199 9.17 -6.18 8.55
N SER A 200 9.59 -5.10 7.91
CA SER A 200 10.29 -5.14 6.63
C SER A 200 11.77 -5.49 6.83
N LYS A 201 12.31 -6.28 5.92
CA LYS A 201 13.75 -6.52 5.80
C LYS A 201 14.52 -5.27 5.36
N HIS A 202 13.80 -4.31 4.80
CA HIS A 202 14.32 -3.06 4.23
C HIS A 202 14.08 -1.85 5.13
N GLN A 203 13.85 -2.05 6.45
CA GLN A 203 13.52 -0.97 7.38
C GLN A 203 14.50 0.22 7.28
N ASN A 204 15.80 -0.06 7.28
CA ASN A 204 16.82 0.98 7.25
C ASN A 204 16.81 1.74 5.91
N GLU A 205 16.59 1.05 4.80
CA GLU A 205 16.48 1.65 3.47
C GLU A 205 15.24 2.55 3.35
N ILE A 206 14.09 2.09 3.86
CA ILE A 206 12.84 2.88 3.91
C ILE A 206 13.06 4.21 4.62
N ILE A 207 13.71 4.19 5.80
CA ILE A 207 13.99 5.42 6.58
C ILE A 207 14.93 6.33 5.82
N GLN A 208 15.98 5.80 5.21
CA GLN A 208 16.95 6.58 4.43
C GLN A 208 16.27 7.23 3.19
N LYS A 209 15.44 6.48 2.46
CA LYS A 209 14.69 7.02 1.31
C LYS A 209 13.69 8.11 1.74
N LEU A 210 13.01 7.90 2.87
CA LEU A 210 12.12 8.93 3.42
C LEU A 210 12.89 10.20 3.80
N ALA A 211 14.06 10.06 4.43
CA ALA A 211 14.92 11.19 4.75
C ALA A 211 15.37 11.93 3.49
N ASP A 212 15.79 11.22 2.43
CA ASP A 212 16.15 11.83 1.14
C ASP A 212 14.99 12.66 0.54
N ARG A 213 13.74 12.15 0.61
CA ARG A 213 12.55 12.91 0.17
C ARG A 213 12.30 14.16 1.01
N LEU A 214 12.54 14.11 2.32
CA LEU A 214 12.38 15.27 3.21
C LEU A 214 13.45 16.33 2.95
N VAL A 215 14.69 15.92 2.70
CA VAL A 215 15.78 16.83 2.30
C VAL A 215 15.46 17.54 1.00
N ALA A 216 14.92 16.83 0.01
CA ALA A 216 14.55 17.39 -1.30
C ALA A 216 13.50 18.53 -1.23
N VAL A 217 12.72 18.61 -0.14
CA VAL A 217 11.72 19.65 0.11
C VAL A 217 12.09 20.56 1.30
N ASP A 218 13.37 20.61 1.65
CA ASP A 218 13.94 21.45 2.72
C ASP A 218 13.37 21.18 4.14
N LEU A 219 12.88 19.97 4.39
CA LEU A 219 12.44 19.54 5.73
C LEU A 219 13.62 18.93 6.53
N LEU A 220 14.74 19.65 6.59
CA LEU A 220 16.02 19.20 7.15
C LEU A 220 15.91 18.71 8.61
N PRO A 221 15.22 19.43 9.55
CA PRO A 221 15.15 18.98 10.94
C PRO A 221 14.41 17.65 11.12
N ARG A 222 13.45 17.35 10.21
CA ARG A 222 12.71 16.08 10.24
C ARG A 222 13.54 14.92 9.68
N ALA A 223 14.29 15.16 8.63
CA ALA A 223 15.25 14.22 8.06
C ALA A 223 16.37 13.88 9.07
N ASP A 224 16.95 14.90 9.70
CA ASP A 224 17.95 14.75 10.76
C ASP A 224 17.44 13.86 11.90
N LYS A 225 16.27 14.18 12.46
CA LYS A 225 15.65 13.39 13.54
C LYS A 225 15.45 11.91 13.18
N LEU A 226 15.00 11.62 11.96
CA LEU A 226 14.82 10.24 11.49
C LEU A 226 16.15 9.51 11.41
N LEU A 227 17.14 10.10 10.76
CA LEU A 227 18.45 9.49 10.56
C LEU A 227 19.24 9.34 11.87
N THR A 228 19.20 10.34 12.75
CA THR A 228 19.82 10.26 14.08
C THR A 228 19.19 9.18 14.94
N THR A 229 17.85 9.04 14.89
CA THR A 229 17.15 7.96 15.59
C THR A 229 17.53 6.59 15.02
N LEU A 230 17.66 6.46 13.70
CA LEU A 230 18.10 5.23 13.06
C LEU A 230 19.55 4.88 13.45
N LEU A 231 20.46 5.87 13.47
CA LEU A 231 21.88 5.66 13.82
C LEU A 231 22.09 5.14 15.25
N LYS A 232 21.17 5.47 16.17
CA LYS A 232 21.20 5.00 17.58
C LYS A 232 20.78 3.54 17.75
N LYS A 233 20.19 2.89 16.73
CA LYS A 233 19.80 1.48 16.82
C LYS A 233 21.04 0.57 16.75
N ASN A 234 21.01 -0.51 17.53
CA ASN A 234 22.15 -1.45 17.63
C ASN A 234 22.27 -2.40 16.42
N ASP A 235 21.17 -2.64 15.71
CA ASP A 235 21.05 -3.57 14.58
C ASP A 235 21.41 -2.97 13.21
N VAL A 236 21.88 -1.72 13.18
CA VAL A 236 22.31 -1.05 11.95
C VAL A 236 23.73 -1.49 11.58
N SER A 237 23.91 -2.01 10.35
CA SER A 237 25.21 -2.44 9.83
C SER A 237 26.22 -1.28 9.75
N LYS A 238 27.52 -1.61 9.78
CA LYS A 238 28.60 -0.61 9.59
C LYS A 238 28.41 0.17 8.28
N THR A 239 28.09 -0.52 7.20
CA THR A 239 27.84 0.11 5.90
C THR A 239 26.64 1.06 5.94
N ASP A 240 25.54 0.66 6.59
CA ASP A 240 24.38 1.56 6.72
C ASP A 240 24.68 2.74 7.64
N ARG A 241 25.42 2.54 8.75
CA ARG A 241 25.89 3.65 9.59
C ARG A 241 26.70 4.66 8.80
N ALA A 242 27.61 4.19 7.94
CA ALA A 242 28.40 5.04 7.07
C ALA A 242 27.55 5.83 6.06
N LYS A 243 26.54 5.18 5.47
CA LYS A 243 25.56 5.84 4.56
C LYS A 243 24.72 6.88 5.30
N ILE A 244 24.23 6.55 6.50
CA ILE A 244 23.45 7.47 7.34
C ILE A 244 24.29 8.67 7.74
N GLY A 245 25.53 8.45 8.18
CA GLY A 245 26.47 9.53 8.52
C GLY A 245 26.74 10.48 7.35
N ALA A 246 26.89 9.95 6.14
CA ALA A 246 27.02 10.77 4.93
C ALA A 246 25.78 11.65 4.67
N ARG A 247 24.57 11.11 4.86
CA ARG A 247 23.32 11.88 4.72
C ARG A 247 23.16 12.96 5.77
N LEU A 248 23.50 12.64 7.01
CA LEU A 248 23.51 13.63 8.11
C LEU A 248 24.52 14.75 7.83
N ALA A 249 25.71 14.42 7.35
CA ALA A 249 26.69 15.42 6.96
C ALA A 249 26.19 16.36 5.85
N VAL A 250 25.48 15.84 4.85
CA VAL A 250 24.82 16.67 3.81
C VAL A 250 23.78 17.60 4.42
N ILE A 251 22.95 17.13 5.36
CA ILE A 251 21.97 17.97 6.06
C ILE A 251 22.68 19.08 6.82
N TYR A 252 23.73 18.76 7.58
CA TYR A 252 24.52 19.77 8.33
C TYR A 252 25.21 20.78 7.41
N LEU A 253 25.67 20.35 6.23
CA LEU A 253 26.22 21.29 5.23
C LEU A 253 25.14 22.24 4.69
N PHE A 254 23.91 21.78 4.43
CA PHE A 254 22.79 22.67 4.07
C PHE A 254 22.45 23.67 5.18
N GLU A 255 22.57 23.25 6.43
CA GLU A 255 22.38 24.11 7.61
C GLU A 255 23.64 24.99 7.94
N ARG A 256 24.70 24.94 7.12
CA ARG A 256 26.00 25.65 7.33
C ARG A 256 26.72 25.23 8.62
N LYS A 257 26.50 24.01 9.08
CA LYS A 257 27.12 23.39 10.25
C LYS A 257 28.26 22.46 9.82
N SER A 258 29.31 23.03 9.21
CA SER A 258 30.44 22.24 8.69
C SER A 258 31.23 21.49 9.77
N PRO A 259 31.46 22.02 11.01
CA PRO A 259 32.07 21.25 12.08
C PRO A 259 31.29 19.97 12.43
N GLU A 260 29.96 20.07 12.58
CA GLU A 260 29.10 18.94 12.92
C GLU A 260 29.04 17.92 11.75
N ALA A 261 29.11 18.40 10.50
CA ALA A 261 29.22 17.53 9.34
C ALA A 261 30.53 16.72 9.36
N LEU A 262 31.64 17.30 9.76
CA LEU A 262 32.93 16.58 9.90
C LEU A 262 32.87 15.58 11.07
N GLU A 263 32.32 16.00 12.20
CA GLU A 263 32.16 15.14 13.38
C GLU A 263 31.37 13.87 13.07
N ILE A 264 30.19 13.97 12.41
CA ILE A 264 29.38 12.82 12.09
C ILE A 264 30.03 11.89 11.03
N LEU A 265 30.79 12.45 10.08
CA LEU A 265 31.60 11.67 9.16
C LEU A 265 32.65 10.85 9.88
N ASN A 266 33.37 11.46 10.86
CA ASN A 266 34.37 10.76 11.66
C ASN A 266 33.72 9.70 12.56
N ALA A 267 32.62 10.03 13.24
CA ALA A 267 31.92 9.10 14.13
C ALA A 267 31.31 7.88 13.39
N THR A 268 31.14 7.97 12.09
CA THR A 268 30.60 6.90 11.22
C THR A 268 31.63 6.39 10.21
N GLU A 269 32.91 6.52 10.52
CA GLU A 269 33.99 5.98 9.70
C GLU A 269 34.23 4.50 10.06
N TYR A 270 34.35 3.64 9.06
CA TYR A 270 34.63 2.23 9.22
C TYR A 270 35.56 1.74 8.14
N ASP A 271 36.41 0.74 8.47
CA ASP A 271 37.25 0.05 7.52
C ASP A 271 36.43 -0.85 6.59
N ASN A 272 36.98 -1.03 5.37
CA ASN A 272 36.43 -1.95 4.37
C ASN A 272 34.96 -1.66 3.95
N LEU A 273 34.61 -0.40 3.78
CA LEU A 273 33.35 0.00 3.20
C LEU A 273 33.31 -0.33 1.70
N PRO A 274 32.13 -0.59 1.11
CA PRO A 274 31.98 -0.69 -0.35
C PRO A 274 32.52 0.58 -1.05
N PHE A 275 33.21 0.39 -2.16
CA PHE A 275 33.86 1.48 -2.92
C PHE A 275 32.93 2.68 -3.18
N GLU A 276 31.68 2.41 -3.57
CA GLU A 276 30.70 3.47 -3.84
C GLU A 276 30.35 4.31 -2.60
N VAL A 277 30.32 3.66 -1.43
CA VAL A 277 30.06 4.36 -0.15
C VAL A 277 31.24 5.21 0.23
N GLU A 278 32.47 4.67 0.10
CA GLU A 278 33.69 5.44 0.36
C GLU A 278 33.84 6.63 -0.58
N ALA A 279 33.65 6.41 -1.89
CA ALA A 279 33.72 7.47 -2.89
C ALA A 279 32.73 8.59 -2.61
N HIS A 280 31.47 8.25 -2.29
CA HIS A 280 30.46 9.25 -1.92
C HIS A 280 30.83 10.02 -0.66
N ARG A 281 31.26 9.34 0.38
CA ARG A 281 31.69 9.96 1.66
C ARG A 281 32.92 10.87 1.48
N ARG A 282 33.86 10.45 0.64
CA ARG A 282 35.08 11.24 0.32
C ARG A 282 34.71 12.59 -0.29
N VAL A 283 33.78 12.63 -1.25
CA VAL A 283 33.32 13.91 -1.84
C VAL A 283 32.65 14.81 -0.79
N ILE A 284 31.81 14.25 0.09
CA ILE A 284 31.14 15.01 1.15
C ILE A 284 32.18 15.53 2.15
N ARG A 285 33.16 14.71 2.54
CA ARG A 285 34.27 15.11 3.42
C ARG A 285 35.08 16.25 2.82
N ALA A 286 35.45 16.14 1.54
CA ALA A 286 36.16 17.20 0.84
C ALA A 286 35.39 18.52 0.80
N ARG A 287 34.08 18.48 0.53
CA ARG A 287 33.22 19.67 0.60
C ARG A 287 33.19 20.26 2.01
N THR A 288 33.10 19.41 3.02
CA THR A 288 33.09 19.84 4.43
C THR A 288 34.41 20.55 4.79
N MET A 289 35.55 19.97 4.38
CA MET A 289 36.85 20.54 4.61
C MET A 289 37.05 21.87 3.88
N ALA A 290 36.62 21.98 2.62
CA ALA A 290 36.64 23.21 1.86
C ALA A 290 35.83 24.33 2.56
N ASN A 291 34.65 24.01 3.08
CA ASN A 291 33.83 24.98 3.85
C ASN A 291 34.47 25.39 5.19
N LEU A 292 35.39 24.59 5.73
CA LEU A 292 36.17 24.89 6.92
C LEU A 292 37.49 25.64 6.60
N GLY A 293 37.74 25.99 5.33
CA GLY A 293 38.95 26.64 4.86
C GLY A 293 40.15 25.71 4.67
N GLN A 294 39.96 24.39 4.80
CA GLN A 294 40.99 23.37 4.59
C GLN A 294 41.04 22.94 3.11
N THR A 295 41.36 23.90 2.25
CA THR A 295 41.23 23.77 0.78
C THR A 295 42.22 22.74 0.20
N ASP A 296 43.49 22.79 0.67
CA ASP A 296 44.54 21.86 0.17
C ASP A 296 44.23 20.40 0.55
N GLU A 297 43.75 20.15 1.74
CA GLU A 297 43.35 18.83 2.21
C GLU A 297 42.15 18.32 1.42
N ALA A 298 41.17 19.19 1.14
CA ALA A 298 39.99 18.85 0.31
C ALA A 298 40.42 18.45 -1.11
N LEU A 299 41.33 19.19 -1.73
CA LEU A 299 41.83 18.86 -3.07
C LEU A 299 42.66 17.55 -3.09
N LYS A 300 43.47 17.29 -2.05
CA LYS A 300 44.21 16.01 -1.90
C LYS A 300 43.26 14.82 -1.85
N LEU A 301 42.17 14.92 -1.10
CA LEU A 301 41.14 13.85 -1.04
C LEU A 301 40.50 13.55 -2.38
N LEU A 302 40.39 14.52 -3.27
CA LEU A 302 39.78 14.40 -4.57
C LEU A 302 40.76 14.11 -5.71
N ASN A 303 42.06 14.04 -5.46
CA ASN A 303 43.11 14.01 -6.51
C ASN A 303 42.81 12.94 -7.58
N ASP A 304 42.55 11.73 -7.16
CA ASP A 304 42.34 10.59 -8.06
C ASP A 304 40.83 10.29 -8.30
N ASP A 305 39.96 11.22 -7.98
CA ASP A 305 38.51 11.07 -8.21
C ASP A 305 38.07 11.91 -9.42
N TYR A 306 37.72 11.24 -10.50
CA TYR A 306 37.26 11.83 -11.77
C TYR A 306 35.74 11.78 -11.91
N SER A 307 35.01 11.44 -10.86
CA SER A 307 33.56 11.47 -10.87
C SER A 307 33.02 12.88 -11.14
N LYS A 308 31.85 12.98 -11.72
CA LYS A 308 31.20 14.29 -11.99
C LYS A 308 31.13 15.16 -10.75
N ASN A 309 30.80 14.58 -9.60
CA ASN A 309 30.65 15.32 -8.35
C ASN A 309 32.00 15.81 -7.83
N ALA A 310 33.04 15.00 -7.90
CA ALA A 310 34.39 15.40 -7.50
C ALA A 310 34.93 16.47 -8.43
N THR A 311 34.75 16.36 -9.74
CA THR A 311 35.18 17.35 -10.74
C THR A 311 34.53 18.70 -10.53
N LEU A 312 33.19 18.70 -10.30
CA LEU A 312 32.45 19.93 -10.01
C LEU A 312 32.96 20.59 -8.70
N LEU A 313 33.18 19.78 -7.67
CA LEU A 313 33.68 20.30 -6.39
C LEU A 313 35.11 20.87 -6.51
N LYS A 314 36.01 20.23 -7.26
CA LYS A 314 37.37 20.78 -7.54
C LYS A 314 37.25 22.14 -8.23
N ALA A 315 36.40 22.23 -9.27
CA ALA A 315 36.20 23.49 -9.99
C ALA A 315 35.65 24.59 -9.06
N GLU A 316 34.72 24.28 -8.18
CA GLU A 316 34.14 25.21 -7.21
C GLU A 316 35.23 25.70 -6.20
N ILE A 317 36.08 24.77 -5.72
CA ILE A 317 37.19 25.11 -4.79
C ILE A 317 38.23 26.03 -5.45
N PHE A 318 38.53 25.82 -6.76
CA PHE A 318 39.50 26.70 -7.47
C PHE A 318 38.90 28.05 -7.84
N TRP A 319 37.57 28.18 -7.92
CA TRP A 319 36.91 29.44 -8.25
C TRP A 319 36.71 30.38 -7.06
N ASN A 320 36.61 29.85 -5.85
CA ASN A 320 36.45 30.63 -4.60
C ASN A 320 37.76 30.96 -3.96
#